data_c9f4304061e211f9f79a737c968df657
#
_entry.id   c9f4304061e211f9f79a737c968df657
#
_cell.length_a   1.000
_cell.length_b   1.000
_cell.length_c   1.000
_cell.angle_alpha   90.00
_cell.angle_beta   90.00
_cell.angle_gamma   90.00
#
_symmetry.space_group_name_H-M   'P 1'
#
loop_
_entity.id
_entity.type
_entity.pdbx_description
1 polymer ?
#
loop_
_entity_poly.entity_id
_entity_poly.type
_entity_poly.pdbx_seq_one_letter_code
_entity_poly.pdbx_strand_id
1 'polypeptide(L)'
;LNVCLMNDSFPPVVDGVANAVVNYAKILTETEGLCAVATPEYPGVVDDYPFPVVRYPSIDTTKMTGYRAGNPFAPAAVAELAAMDFDIIHTHCPIVSTLLARSLREAIDKPVVFTYHTKFDIDIAKAVRGKTLQDAAVKLLVSNISACDEVWVVSRGAGENLRSLGYAGDYIVMPNG
;
A
#
# COMPACT_ATOMS: atom_id res chain seq x y z
N LEU A 1 -3.08 19.94 2.21
CA LEU A 1 -2.75 18.78 1.38
C LEU A 1 -3.61 17.59 1.78
N ASN A 2 -4.39 17.03 0.83
CA ASN A 2 -5.24 15.87 1.08
C ASN A 2 -4.54 14.60 0.60
N VAL A 3 -4.44 13.60 1.47
CA VAL A 3 -3.63 12.40 1.21
C VAL A 3 -4.48 11.13 1.36
N CYS A 4 -4.42 10.24 0.37
CA CYS A 4 -4.94 8.89 0.47
C CYS A 4 -3.79 7.93 0.80
N LEU A 5 -3.77 7.34 1.98
CA LEU A 5 -2.83 6.28 2.35
C LEU A 5 -3.43 4.92 2.02
N MET A 6 -2.65 4.04 1.41
CA MET A 6 -3.09 2.68 1.05
C MET A 6 -2.14 1.63 1.58
N ASN A 7 -2.66 0.64 2.28
CA ASN A 7 -1.88 -0.49 2.78
C ASN A 7 -2.73 -1.76 2.86
N ASP A 8 -2.12 -2.92 2.61
CA ASP A 8 -2.78 -4.22 2.67
C ASP A 8 -3.00 -4.69 4.11
N SER A 9 -2.18 -4.22 5.06
CA SER A 9 -2.35 -4.44 6.49
C SER A 9 -2.76 -3.17 7.23
N PHE A 10 -3.73 -3.30 8.12
CA PHE A 10 -4.22 -2.23 8.99
C PHE A 10 -4.90 -2.87 10.20
N PRO A 11 -5.02 -2.20 11.36
CA PRO A 11 -5.72 -2.82 12.48
C PRO A 11 -7.08 -3.47 12.07
N PRO A 12 -7.37 -4.68 12.53
CA PRO A 12 -6.81 -5.39 13.69
C PRO A 12 -5.47 -6.10 13.47
N VAL A 13 -4.92 -6.13 12.26
CA VAL A 13 -3.56 -6.64 12.02
C VAL A 13 -2.55 -5.64 12.57
N VAL A 14 -1.63 -6.12 13.40
CA VAL A 14 -0.58 -5.31 14.02
C VAL A 14 0.77 -5.73 13.44
N ASP A 15 1.33 -4.87 12.60
CA ASP A 15 2.69 -4.99 12.08
C ASP A 15 3.34 -3.60 11.95
N GLY A 16 4.63 -3.56 11.64
CA GLY A 16 5.38 -2.31 11.58
C GLY A 16 4.86 -1.34 10.51
N VAL A 17 4.37 -1.86 9.37
CA VAL A 17 3.83 -1.03 8.28
C VAL A 17 2.45 -0.49 8.65
N ALA A 18 1.57 -1.33 9.21
CA ALA A 18 0.27 -0.89 9.71
C ALA A 18 0.41 0.23 10.74
N ASN A 19 1.35 0.09 11.69
CA ASN A 19 1.62 1.12 12.68
C ASN A 19 2.14 2.42 12.04
N ALA A 20 3.03 2.33 11.05
CA ALA A 20 3.51 3.49 10.31
C ALA A 20 2.37 4.22 9.61
N VAL A 21 1.48 3.50 8.93
CA VAL A 21 0.31 4.09 8.24
C VAL A 21 -0.64 4.78 9.21
N VAL A 22 -0.92 4.17 10.37
CA VAL A 22 -1.75 4.80 11.41
C VAL A 22 -1.10 6.10 11.91
N ASN A 23 0.21 6.10 12.14
CA ASN A 23 0.94 7.29 12.59
C ASN A 23 0.94 8.39 11.52
N TYR A 24 1.23 8.05 10.26
CA TYR A 24 1.15 9.00 9.15
C TYR A 24 -0.26 9.60 9.04
N ALA A 25 -1.31 8.76 9.09
CA ALA A 25 -2.68 9.24 8.99
C ALA A 25 -3.05 10.22 10.10
N LYS A 26 -2.66 9.95 11.35
CA LYS A 26 -2.86 10.85 12.49
C LYS A 26 -2.15 12.18 12.28
N ILE A 27 -0.84 12.15 11.99
CA ILE A 27 -0.04 13.36 11.82
C ILE A 27 -0.56 14.19 10.65
N LEU A 28 -0.82 13.58 9.49
CA LEU A 28 -1.33 14.29 8.33
C LEU A 28 -2.71 14.93 8.57
N THR A 29 -3.59 14.23 9.31
CA THR A 29 -4.90 14.77 9.69
C THR A 29 -4.77 15.99 10.61
N GLU A 30 -3.79 15.98 11.50
CA GLU A 30 -3.55 17.07 12.45
C GLU A 30 -2.83 18.28 11.82
N THR A 31 -1.97 18.06 10.82
CA THR A 31 -1.04 19.08 10.33
C THR A 31 -1.34 19.61 8.92
N GLU A 32 -1.95 18.79 8.06
CA GLU A 32 -2.06 19.11 6.63
C GLU A 32 -3.50 19.33 6.16
N GLY A 33 -4.36 18.34 6.30
CA GLY A 33 -5.72 18.38 5.78
C GLY A 33 -6.44 17.05 5.89
N LEU A 34 -7.22 16.69 4.87
CA LEU A 34 -7.87 15.38 4.86
C LEU A 34 -6.82 14.29 4.63
N CYS A 35 -6.75 13.35 5.56
CA CYS A 35 -6.07 12.08 5.32
C CYS A 35 -7.09 10.95 5.44
N ALA A 36 -7.15 10.06 4.45
CA ALA A 36 -7.95 8.84 4.51
C ALA A 36 -7.07 7.61 4.32
N VAL A 37 -7.46 6.48 4.92
CA VAL A 37 -6.79 5.20 4.75
C VAL A 37 -7.68 4.26 3.96
N ALA A 38 -7.15 3.66 2.87
CA ALA A 38 -7.79 2.58 2.14
C ALA A 38 -7.09 1.25 2.46
N THR A 39 -7.85 0.25 2.90
CA THR A 39 -7.33 -1.04 3.37
C THR A 39 -8.37 -2.15 3.17
N PRO A 40 -7.95 -3.43 3.07
CA PRO A 40 -8.89 -4.54 2.99
C PRO A 40 -9.86 -4.61 4.17
N GLU A 41 -11.08 -5.04 3.94
CA GLU A 41 -12.05 -5.25 5.00
C GLU A 41 -11.69 -6.45 5.88
N TYR A 42 -12.01 -6.32 7.17
CA TYR A 42 -12.00 -7.40 8.15
C TYR A 42 -13.39 -7.53 8.77
N PRO A 43 -14.00 -8.73 8.80
CA PRO A 43 -15.32 -8.91 9.36
C PRO A 43 -15.41 -8.47 10.82
N GLY A 44 -16.45 -7.69 11.14
CA GLY A 44 -16.73 -7.26 12.52
C GLY A 44 -15.85 -6.13 13.05
N VAL A 45 -14.99 -5.55 12.23
CA VAL A 45 -14.17 -4.39 12.62
C VAL A 45 -14.98 -3.10 12.49
N VAL A 46 -14.89 -2.27 13.52
CA VAL A 46 -15.41 -0.89 13.53
C VAL A 46 -14.19 0.01 13.68
N ASP A 47 -14.00 0.90 12.72
CA ASP A 47 -12.91 1.87 12.75
C ASP A 47 -13.31 3.09 13.58
N ASP A 48 -12.49 3.42 14.58
CA ASP A 48 -12.63 4.60 15.42
C ASP A 48 -11.35 5.44 15.38
N TYR A 49 -11.22 6.19 14.28
CA TYR A 49 -10.06 7.04 13.99
C TYR A 49 -10.49 8.47 13.68
N PRO A 50 -9.64 9.48 13.92
CA PRO A 50 -9.93 10.87 13.56
C PRO A 50 -9.87 11.13 12.05
N PHE A 51 -9.69 10.10 11.25
CA PHE A 51 -9.65 10.12 9.78
C PHE A 51 -10.54 9.01 9.19
N PRO A 52 -11.07 9.18 7.97
CA PRO A 52 -11.82 8.15 7.28
C PRO A 52 -11.00 6.89 6.99
N VAL A 53 -11.61 5.72 7.16
CA VAL A 53 -11.06 4.44 6.73
C VAL A 53 -12.01 3.80 5.74
N VAL A 54 -11.57 3.67 4.50
CA VAL A 54 -12.32 3.01 3.42
C VAL A 54 -11.86 1.57 3.32
N ARG A 55 -12.75 0.63 3.65
CA ARG A 55 -12.45 -0.79 3.58
C ARG A 55 -13.05 -1.39 2.33
N TYR A 56 -12.20 -1.93 1.46
CA TYR A 56 -12.62 -2.57 0.22
C TYR A 56 -12.71 -4.10 0.36
N PRO A 57 -13.54 -4.77 -0.46
CA PRO A 57 -13.80 -6.21 -0.34
C PRO A 57 -12.51 -7.03 -0.32
N SER A 58 -12.48 -8.05 0.51
CA SER A 58 -11.33 -8.95 0.69
C SER A 58 -11.74 -10.40 0.84
N ILE A 59 -10.79 -11.30 0.55
CA ILE A 59 -10.90 -12.74 0.78
C ILE A 59 -9.97 -13.17 1.92
N ASP A 60 -10.31 -14.23 2.61
CA ASP A 60 -9.52 -14.75 3.73
C ASP A 60 -8.30 -15.52 3.23
N THR A 61 -7.16 -14.92 3.35
CA THR A 61 -5.82 -15.51 3.08
C THR A 61 -4.96 -15.57 4.35
N THR A 62 -5.53 -15.32 5.52
CA THR A 62 -4.80 -15.18 6.78
C THR A 62 -3.94 -16.39 7.13
N LYS A 63 -4.38 -17.61 6.78
CA LYS A 63 -3.60 -18.84 6.98
C LYS A 63 -2.34 -18.91 6.09
N MET A 64 -2.30 -18.18 4.98
CA MET A 64 -1.19 -18.21 4.03
C MET A 64 -0.26 -17.01 4.21
N THR A 65 -0.82 -15.83 4.40
CA THR A 65 -0.10 -14.55 4.35
C THR A 65 -0.09 -13.81 5.68
N GLY A 66 -0.91 -14.21 6.64
CA GLY A 66 -1.10 -13.51 7.92
C GLY A 66 -2.13 -12.37 7.86
N TYR A 67 -2.63 -12.01 6.69
CA TYR A 67 -3.64 -10.96 6.48
C TYR A 67 -4.61 -11.33 5.35
N ARG A 68 -5.68 -10.57 5.19
CA ARG A 68 -6.68 -10.77 4.13
C ARG A 68 -6.19 -10.13 2.83
N ALA A 69 -6.48 -10.78 1.70
CA ALA A 69 -6.19 -10.23 0.38
C ALA A 69 -7.36 -9.37 -0.11
N GLY A 70 -7.13 -8.09 -0.30
CA GLY A 70 -8.12 -7.17 -0.85
C GLY A 70 -8.34 -7.36 -2.35
N ASN A 71 -9.49 -6.89 -2.83
CA ASN A 71 -9.78 -6.79 -4.26
C ASN A 71 -9.23 -5.47 -4.82
N PRO A 72 -8.16 -5.49 -5.63
CA PRO A 72 -7.56 -4.26 -6.17
C PRO A 72 -8.43 -3.57 -7.23
N PHE A 73 -9.48 -4.21 -7.70
CA PHE A 73 -10.41 -3.71 -8.71
C PHE A 73 -11.81 -3.44 -8.13
N ALA A 74 -11.88 -2.93 -6.88
CA ALA A 74 -13.12 -2.60 -6.20
C ALA A 74 -13.69 -1.25 -6.69
N PRO A 75 -14.58 -1.21 -7.69
CA PRO A 75 -15.02 0.06 -8.30
C PRO A 75 -15.77 0.96 -7.33
N ALA A 76 -16.49 0.39 -6.37
CA ALA A 76 -17.19 1.16 -5.35
C ALA A 76 -16.20 1.90 -4.42
N ALA A 77 -15.11 1.24 -4.02
CA ALA A 77 -14.07 1.86 -3.20
C ALA A 77 -13.32 2.94 -3.98
N VAL A 78 -13.02 2.71 -5.26
CA VAL A 78 -12.40 3.74 -6.12
C VAL A 78 -13.31 4.96 -6.25
N ALA A 79 -14.61 4.76 -6.47
CA ALA A 79 -15.57 5.87 -6.55
C ALA A 79 -15.69 6.65 -5.24
N GLU A 80 -15.72 5.97 -4.11
CA GLU A 80 -15.76 6.59 -2.77
C GLU A 80 -14.49 7.43 -2.52
N LEU A 81 -13.33 6.86 -2.79
CA LEU A 81 -12.05 7.56 -2.65
C LEU A 81 -11.92 8.74 -3.63
N ALA A 82 -12.37 8.58 -4.86
CA ALA A 82 -12.32 9.64 -5.88
C ALA A 82 -13.18 10.86 -5.50
N ALA A 83 -14.23 10.67 -4.71
CA ALA A 83 -15.08 11.75 -4.22
C ALA A 83 -14.45 12.58 -3.07
N MET A 84 -13.32 12.15 -2.51
CA MET A 84 -12.67 12.81 -1.37
C MET A 84 -11.64 13.89 -1.74
N ASP A 85 -11.43 14.16 -3.04
CA ASP A 85 -10.57 15.23 -3.57
C ASP A 85 -9.12 15.19 -3.02
N PHE A 86 -8.45 14.05 -3.21
CA PHE A 86 -7.04 13.89 -2.80
C PHE A 86 -6.08 14.62 -3.75
N ASP A 87 -4.97 15.10 -3.18
CA ASP A 87 -3.84 15.67 -3.91
C ASP A 87 -2.75 14.62 -4.20
N ILE A 88 -2.61 13.64 -3.31
CA ILE A 88 -1.58 12.59 -3.38
C ILE A 88 -2.20 11.25 -2.96
N ILE A 89 -1.79 10.20 -3.67
CA ILE A 89 -2.03 8.81 -3.30
C ILE A 89 -0.70 8.23 -2.83
N HIS A 90 -0.66 7.69 -1.60
CA HIS A 90 0.57 7.13 -1.04
C HIS A 90 0.33 5.67 -0.64
N THR A 91 0.96 4.74 -1.35
CA THR A 91 0.82 3.31 -1.13
C THR A 91 2.06 2.70 -0.47
N HIS A 92 1.83 1.71 0.40
CA HIS A 92 2.86 1.06 1.21
C HIS A 92 3.02 -0.44 0.91
N CYS A 93 2.12 -1.02 0.12
CA CYS A 93 2.19 -2.41 -0.33
C CYS A 93 2.22 -2.50 -1.86
N PRO A 94 3.14 -3.31 -2.43
CA PRO A 94 3.46 -3.23 -3.86
C PRO A 94 2.52 -3.99 -4.78
N ILE A 95 1.57 -4.77 -4.26
CA ILE A 95 0.66 -5.57 -5.10
C ILE A 95 -0.76 -5.02 -5.04
N VAL A 96 -1.56 -5.39 -4.06
CA VAL A 96 -3.00 -5.04 -4.02
C VAL A 96 -3.20 -3.54 -3.85
N SER A 97 -2.61 -2.93 -2.84
CA SER A 97 -2.75 -1.48 -2.60
C SER A 97 -2.22 -0.65 -3.76
N THR A 98 -1.11 -1.05 -4.39
CA THR A 98 -0.58 -0.30 -5.53
C THR A 98 -1.43 -0.47 -6.79
N LEU A 99 -2.04 -1.63 -7.02
CA LEU A 99 -3.03 -1.79 -8.10
C LEU A 99 -4.26 -0.90 -7.88
N LEU A 100 -4.77 -0.84 -6.65
CA LEU A 100 -5.87 0.06 -6.29
C LEU A 100 -5.47 1.53 -6.46
N ALA A 101 -4.25 1.90 -6.04
CA ALA A 101 -3.71 3.25 -6.21
C ALA A 101 -3.64 3.66 -7.70
N ARG A 102 -3.23 2.73 -8.58
CA ARG A 102 -3.20 2.96 -10.02
C ARG A 102 -4.61 3.18 -10.59
N SER A 103 -5.59 2.39 -10.14
CA SER A 103 -6.99 2.58 -10.54
C SER A 103 -7.54 3.92 -10.04
N LEU A 104 -7.21 4.32 -8.82
CA LEU A 104 -7.61 5.64 -8.29
C LEU A 104 -6.92 6.77 -9.06
N ARG A 105 -5.63 6.64 -9.40
CA ARG A 105 -4.90 7.63 -10.22
C ARG A 105 -5.58 7.85 -11.57
N GLU A 106 -6.03 6.79 -12.24
CA GLU A 106 -6.76 6.92 -13.51
C GLU A 106 -8.08 7.69 -13.34
N ALA A 107 -8.71 7.60 -12.18
CA ALA A 107 -9.97 8.29 -11.91
C ALA A 107 -9.79 9.78 -11.54
N ILE A 108 -8.70 10.16 -10.85
CA ILE A 108 -8.54 11.51 -10.29
C ILE A 108 -7.33 12.28 -10.82
N ASP A 109 -6.49 11.66 -11.66
CA ASP A 109 -5.26 12.25 -12.25
C ASP A 109 -4.32 12.88 -11.18
N LYS A 110 -4.00 12.12 -10.14
CA LYS A 110 -3.13 12.54 -9.04
C LYS A 110 -1.89 11.64 -8.91
N PRO A 111 -0.75 12.18 -8.44
CA PRO A 111 0.49 11.41 -8.32
C PRO A 111 0.37 10.29 -7.28
N VAL A 112 1.09 9.20 -7.56
CA VAL A 112 1.23 8.05 -6.67
C VAL A 112 2.65 8.01 -6.13
N VAL A 113 2.78 8.07 -4.81
CA VAL A 113 4.02 7.82 -4.07
C VAL A 113 3.99 6.40 -3.51
N PHE A 114 5.12 5.69 -3.58
CA PHE A 114 5.27 4.36 -3.02
C PHE A 114 6.38 4.35 -1.96
N THR A 115 6.11 3.78 -0.79
CA THR A 115 7.16 3.51 0.22
C THR A 115 7.45 2.03 0.33
N TYR A 116 8.70 1.65 0.05
CA TYR A 116 9.20 0.29 0.21
C TYR A 116 9.71 0.08 1.64
N HIS A 117 9.00 -0.74 2.42
CA HIS A 117 9.29 -0.95 3.84
C HIS A 117 10.18 -2.15 4.13
N THR A 118 10.04 -3.26 3.38
CA THR A 118 10.63 -4.54 3.75
C THR A 118 10.91 -5.43 2.55
N LYS A 119 11.44 -6.61 2.83
CA LYS A 119 11.84 -7.65 1.88
C LYS A 119 10.63 -8.46 1.41
N PHE A 120 9.83 -7.90 0.50
CA PHE A 120 8.64 -8.56 -0.06
C PHE A 120 8.95 -9.86 -0.82
N ASP A 121 10.19 -10.05 -1.32
CA ASP A 121 10.67 -11.30 -1.90
C ASP A 121 10.55 -12.47 -0.92
N ILE A 122 10.86 -12.25 0.36
CA ILE A 122 10.72 -13.26 1.42
C ILE A 122 9.24 -13.60 1.66
N ASP A 123 8.37 -12.60 1.66
CA ASP A 123 6.94 -12.79 1.87
C ASP A 123 6.29 -13.50 0.67
N ILE A 124 6.70 -13.17 -0.55
CA ILE A 124 6.31 -13.88 -1.77
C ILE A 124 6.77 -15.34 -1.71
N ALA A 125 8.02 -15.60 -1.30
CA ALA A 125 8.56 -16.96 -1.21
C ALA A 125 7.81 -17.83 -0.20
N LYS A 126 7.25 -17.24 0.86
CA LYS A 126 6.40 -17.93 1.84
C LYS A 126 4.99 -18.16 1.33
N ALA A 127 4.41 -17.18 0.62
CA ALA A 127 3.01 -17.21 0.19
C ALA A 127 2.79 -17.96 -1.12
N VAL A 128 3.78 -17.99 -2.00
CA VAL A 128 3.66 -18.53 -3.37
C VAL A 128 4.54 -19.74 -3.54
N ARG A 129 3.96 -20.86 -3.96
CA ARG A 129 4.71 -22.08 -4.25
C ARG A 129 5.16 -22.14 -5.71
N GLY A 130 6.42 -22.51 -5.90
CA GLY A 130 7.03 -22.68 -7.23
C GLY A 130 7.73 -21.43 -7.76
N LYS A 131 8.97 -21.65 -8.24
CA LYS A 131 9.86 -20.58 -8.67
C LYS A 131 9.26 -19.70 -9.77
N THR A 132 8.59 -20.30 -10.75
CA THR A 132 7.99 -19.57 -11.87
C THR A 132 6.92 -18.57 -11.40
N LEU A 133 6.06 -18.97 -10.43
CA LEU A 133 5.04 -18.09 -9.87
C LEU A 133 5.65 -17.02 -8.96
N GLN A 134 6.70 -17.35 -8.21
CA GLN A 134 7.46 -16.39 -7.42
C GLN A 134 8.11 -15.33 -8.30
N ASP A 135 8.76 -15.74 -9.39
CA ASP A 135 9.38 -14.83 -10.36
C ASP A 135 8.33 -13.92 -11.03
N ALA A 136 7.15 -14.46 -11.35
CA ALA A 136 6.04 -13.67 -11.88
C ALA A 136 5.51 -12.65 -10.87
N ALA A 137 5.38 -13.03 -9.61
CA ALA A 137 4.96 -12.14 -8.52
C ALA A 137 5.98 -11.01 -8.28
N VAL A 138 7.28 -11.31 -8.31
CA VAL A 138 8.35 -10.30 -8.21
C VAL A 138 8.31 -9.34 -9.40
N LYS A 139 8.10 -9.83 -10.61
CA LYS A 139 7.96 -8.97 -11.81
C LYS A 139 6.75 -8.05 -11.70
N LEU A 140 5.62 -8.55 -11.21
CA LEU A 140 4.43 -7.73 -10.96
C LEU A 140 4.70 -6.66 -9.92
N LEU A 141 5.34 -7.01 -8.80
CA LEU A 141 5.77 -6.09 -7.76
C LEU A 141 6.63 -4.96 -8.34
N VAL A 142 7.69 -5.29 -9.08
CA VAL A 142 8.59 -4.31 -9.68
C VAL A 142 7.85 -3.43 -10.70
N SER A 143 6.99 -4.02 -11.52
CA SER A 143 6.17 -3.29 -12.49
C SER A 143 5.23 -2.28 -11.81
N ASN A 144 4.59 -2.68 -10.71
CA ASN A 144 3.72 -1.79 -9.96
C ASN A 144 4.48 -0.63 -9.32
N ILE A 145 5.64 -0.91 -8.70
CA ILE A 145 6.48 0.13 -8.11
C ILE A 145 6.99 1.09 -9.19
N SER A 146 7.41 0.56 -10.34
CA SER A 146 7.89 1.36 -11.49
C SER A 146 6.80 2.24 -12.10
N ALA A 147 5.53 1.93 -11.88
CA ALA A 147 4.41 2.75 -12.33
C ALA A 147 4.07 3.92 -11.39
N CYS A 148 4.69 3.99 -10.21
CA CYS A 148 4.53 5.10 -9.27
C CYS A 148 5.37 6.31 -9.72
N ASP A 149 4.93 7.51 -9.35
CA ASP A 149 5.60 8.76 -9.74
C ASP A 149 6.82 9.04 -8.87
N GLU A 150 6.80 8.62 -7.60
CA GLU A 150 7.93 8.72 -6.70
C GLU A 150 8.04 7.48 -5.82
N VAL A 151 9.26 7.02 -5.57
CA VAL A 151 9.55 5.82 -4.77
C VAL A 151 10.45 6.18 -3.59
N TRP A 152 10.00 5.86 -2.40
CA TRP A 152 10.75 5.99 -1.16
C TRP A 152 11.16 4.61 -0.65
N VAL A 153 12.30 4.55 0.03
CA VAL A 153 12.79 3.36 0.73
C VAL A 153 13.14 3.75 2.17
N VAL A 154 12.73 2.93 3.13
CA VAL A 154 12.91 3.25 4.55
C VAL A 154 14.36 3.16 5.04
N SER A 155 15.26 2.58 4.24
CA SER A 155 16.69 2.48 4.54
C SER A 155 17.48 2.21 3.25
N ARG A 156 18.79 2.39 3.31
CA ARG A 156 19.69 2.00 2.20
C ARG A 156 19.58 0.51 1.90
N GLY A 157 19.51 -0.36 2.93
CA GLY A 157 19.36 -1.80 2.75
C GLY A 157 18.03 -2.18 2.09
N ALA A 158 16.94 -1.47 2.38
CA ALA A 158 15.67 -1.64 1.67
C ALA A 158 15.81 -1.25 0.18
N GLY A 159 16.51 -0.17 -0.13
CA GLY A 159 16.80 0.25 -1.50
C GLY A 159 17.66 -0.77 -2.27
N GLU A 160 18.69 -1.31 -1.64
CA GLU A 160 19.53 -2.36 -2.22
C GLU A 160 18.72 -3.64 -2.48
N ASN A 161 17.84 -4.03 -1.57
CA ASN A 161 16.94 -5.15 -1.78
C ASN A 161 16.00 -4.89 -2.97
N LEU A 162 15.38 -3.71 -3.05
CA LEU A 162 14.53 -3.34 -4.17
C LEU A 162 15.28 -3.38 -5.52
N ARG A 163 16.52 -2.91 -5.56
CA ARG A 163 17.40 -3.04 -6.74
C ARG A 163 17.64 -4.50 -7.11
N SER A 164 17.89 -5.36 -6.13
CA SER A 164 18.14 -6.79 -6.37
C SER A 164 16.93 -7.51 -6.97
N LEU A 165 15.73 -6.98 -6.78
CA LEU A 165 14.48 -7.50 -7.37
C LEU A 165 14.28 -7.07 -8.84
N GLY A 166 15.10 -6.13 -9.33
CA GLY A 166 15.04 -5.65 -10.71
C GLY A 166 14.47 -4.23 -10.89
N TYR A 167 14.20 -3.51 -9.81
CA TYR A 167 13.77 -2.10 -9.90
C TYR A 167 14.92 -1.22 -10.39
N ALA A 168 14.73 -0.56 -11.53
CA ALA A 168 15.75 0.26 -12.19
C ALA A 168 15.54 1.78 -12.04
N GLY A 169 14.40 2.21 -11.47
CA GLY A 169 14.06 3.62 -11.29
C GLY A 169 14.83 4.28 -10.13
N ASP A 170 14.65 5.56 -9.96
CA ASP A 170 15.22 6.30 -8.82
C ASP A 170 14.40 6.07 -7.54
N TYR A 171 15.04 6.25 -6.39
CA TYR A 171 14.37 6.25 -5.10
C TYR A 171 15.02 7.22 -4.12
N ILE A 172 14.24 7.64 -3.13
CA ILE A 172 14.68 8.50 -2.03
C ILE A 172 14.73 7.67 -0.76
N VAL A 173 15.80 7.79 0.03
CA VAL A 173 15.87 7.18 1.36
C VAL A 173 15.11 8.05 2.34
N MET A 174 13.98 7.54 2.83
CA MET A 174 13.07 8.23 3.75
C MET A 174 12.84 7.34 4.97
N PRO A 175 13.65 7.46 6.03
CA PRO A 175 13.49 6.65 7.24
C PRO A 175 12.11 6.89 7.88
N ASN A 176 11.51 5.82 8.39
CA ASN A 176 10.39 5.96 9.33
C ASN A 176 10.96 6.57 10.61
N GLY A 177 10.35 7.65 11.09
CA GLY A 177 10.75 8.32 12.31
C GLY A 177 10.70 7.43 13.56
#